data_27787b822b08b4c1085550f496c1f86d
#
_entry.id   27787b822b08b4c1085550f496c1f86d
#
_cell.length_a   1.000
_cell.length_b   1.000
_cell.length_c   1.000
_cell.angle_alpha   90.00
_cell.angle_beta   90.00
_cell.angle_gamma   90.00
#
_symmetry.space_group_name_H-M   'P 1'
#
loop_
_entity.id
_entity.type
_entity.pdbx_description
1 polymer ?
#
loop_
_entity_poly.entity_id
_entity_poly.type
_entity_poly.pdbx_seq_one_letter_code
_entity_poly.pdbx_strand_id
1 'polypeptide(L)'
;KYLESYQIHLEAPFYVVTVLHISRSQLPEGMSPFLMAVSVKKLAEEQLRERYGSKILMYLEEIVVISQLSDATEITRYTDEMDSLCVYAKRICGAKVTAGIGQICSMRSDLHVSYQGAKNAVSYRAIYGNTRAINIAEIDPGESVELSFEQDAVQGLLKEIRMGDRDTLKQQIKACCGWFSRPGISIQKYRIFILEFAAEIFRFGSN
;
A
#
# COMPACT_ATOMS: atom_id res chain seq x y z
N LYS A 1 20.70 -20.33 11.23
CA LYS A 1 20.52 -21.67 10.61
C LYS A 1 19.55 -21.66 9.43
N TYR A 2 18.27 -21.17 9.56
CA TYR A 2 17.32 -21.17 8.43
C TYR A 2 17.70 -20.18 7.31
N LEU A 3 18.16 -18.99 7.63
CA LEU A 3 18.57 -18.00 6.62
C LEU A 3 19.84 -18.41 5.87
N GLU A 4 20.75 -19.09 6.54
CA GLU A 4 21.97 -19.64 5.94
C GLU A 4 21.68 -20.75 4.93
N SER A 5 20.66 -21.59 5.18
CA SER A 5 20.26 -22.65 4.24
C SER A 5 19.73 -22.10 2.91
N TYR A 6 19.24 -20.83 2.91
CA TYR A 6 18.78 -20.11 1.71
C TYR A 6 19.85 -19.17 1.16
N GLN A 7 21.09 -19.22 1.65
CA GLN A 7 22.20 -18.32 1.27
C GLN A 7 21.85 -16.83 1.46
N ILE A 8 21.04 -16.52 2.48
CA ILE A 8 20.68 -15.16 2.82
C ILE A 8 21.68 -14.66 3.86
N HIS A 9 22.67 -13.89 3.39
CA HIS A 9 23.62 -13.19 4.24
C HIS A 9 23.10 -11.79 4.49
N LEU A 10 22.89 -11.45 5.76
CA LEU A 10 22.43 -10.15 6.23
C LEU A 10 23.46 -9.64 7.24
N GLU A 11 24.26 -8.65 6.87
CA GLU A 11 25.42 -8.18 7.63
C GLU A 11 25.33 -6.69 8.04
N ALA A 12 24.35 -5.97 7.49
CA ALA A 12 24.15 -4.55 7.80
C ALA A 12 23.56 -4.34 9.20
N PRO A 13 23.73 -3.15 9.80
CA PRO A 13 23.16 -2.82 11.09
C PRO A 13 21.63 -2.67 11.07
N PHE A 14 21.06 -2.36 9.91
CA PHE A 14 19.62 -2.15 9.75
C PHE A 14 19.06 -2.93 8.57
N TYR A 15 17.80 -3.32 8.70
CA TYR A 15 17.05 -4.04 7.68
C TYR A 15 15.68 -3.41 7.47
N VAL A 16 15.17 -3.52 6.28
CA VAL A 16 13.79 -3.15 5.95
C VAL A 16 13.19 -4.19 4.99
N VAL A 17 11.94 -4.53 5.23
CA VAL A 17 11.18 -5.38 4.31
C VAL A 17 10.24 -4.52 3.49
N THR A 18 10.25 -4.74 2.18
CA THR A 18 9.30 -4.12 1.26
C THR A 18 8.49 -5.19 0.55
N VAL A 19 7.19 -4.98 0.44
CA VAL A 19 6.28 -5.82 -0.34
C VAL A 19 5.89 -5.08 -1.61
N LEU A 20 6.20 -5.66 -2.77
CA LEU A 20 5.78 -5.13 -4.06
C LEU A 20 4.47 -5.82 -4.46
N HIS A 21 3.39 -5.08 -4.44
CA HIS A 21 2.07 -5.54 -4.85
C HIS A 21 1.76 -5.09 -6.28
N ILE A 22 1.41 -6.04 -7.14
CA ILE A 22 1.03 -5.78 -8.54
C ILE A 22 -0.48 -5.79 -8.65
N SER A 23 -1.05 -4.72 -9.18
CA SER A 23 -2.49 -4.63 -9.42
C SER A 23 -2.90 -5.57 -10.57
N ARG A 24 -3.80 -6.52 -10.28
CA ARG A 24 -4.29 -7.49 -11.27
C ARG A 24 -5.38 -6.94 -12.19
N SER A 25 -6.07 -5.88 -11.77
CA SER A 25 -7.23 -5.34 -12.49
C SER A 25 -6.90 -4.63 -13.80
N GLN A 26 -5.61 -4.44 -14.11
CA GLN A 26 -5.16 -3.65 -15.25
C GLN A 26 -3.86 -4.24 -15.84
N LEU A 27 -3.83 -5.56 -16.01
CA LEU A 27 -2.74 -6.20 -16.72
C LEU A 27 -2.91 -5.95 -18.24
N PRO A 28 -1.80 -5.78 -18.99
CA PRO A 28 -1.83 -5.74 -20.45
C PRO A 28 -2.47 -7.01 -21.03
N GLU A 29 -3.20 -6.89 -22.14
CA GLU A 29 -3.81 -8.02 -22.82
C GLU A 29 -2.77 -9.10 -23.16
N GLY A 30 -3.09 -10.35 -22.84
CA GLY A 30 -2.21 -11.52 -23.10
C GLY A 30 -1.08 -11.72 -22.10
N MET A 31 -0.92 -10.85 -21.10
CA MET A 31 0.12 -11.02 -20.08
C MET A 31 -0.42 -11.76 -18.85
N SER A 32 0.21 -12.90 -18.50
CA SER A 32 -0.17 -13.61 -17.28
C SER A 32 0.32 -12.88 -16.03
N PRO A 33 -0.43 -12.93 -14.91
CA PRO A 33 0.00 -12.35 -13.64
C PRO A 33 1.38 -12.85 -13.17
N PHE A 34 1.68 -14.10 -13.45
CA PHE A 34 2.96 -14.71 -13.09
C PHE A 34 4.13 -14.12 -13.90
N LEU A 35 4.00 -13.98 -15.20
CA LEU A 35 5.03 -13.38 -16.05
C LEU A 35 5.26 -11.91 -15.66
N MET A 36 4.20 -11.19 -15.34
CA MET A 36 4.32 -9.82 -14.82
C MET A 36 5.11 -9.77 -13.51
N ALA A 37 4.82 -10.68 -12.59
CA ALA A 37 5.53 -10.75 -11.30
C ALA A 37 7.02 -11.08 -11.51
N VAL A 38 7.35 -12.00 -12.42
CA VAL A 38 8.75 -12.33 -12.77
C VAL A 38 9.46 -11.12 -13.37
N SER A 39 8.80 -10.37 -14.26
CA SER A 39 9.36 -9.15 -14.86
C SER A 39 9.64 -8.07 -13.82
N VAL A 40 8.69 -7.81 -12.92
CA VAL A 40 8.86 -6.83 -11.84
C VAL A 40 9.95 -7.27 -10.86
N LYS A 41 10.00 -8.56 -10.52
CA LYS A 41 11.06 -9.13 -9.67
C LYS A 41 12.44 -8.89 -10.29
N LYS A 42 12.60 -9.15 -11.59
CA LYS A 42 13.87 -8.92 -12.30
C LYS A 42 14.28 -7.46 -12.29
N LEU A 43 13.36 -6.53 -12.54
CA LEU A 43 13.63 -5.10 -12.43
C LEU A 43 14.09 -4.69 -11.02
N ALA A 44 13.44 -5.22 -9.99
CA ALA A 44 13.82 -4.96 -8.61
C ALA A 44 15.22 -5.54 -8.30
N GLU A 45 15.55 -6.74 -8.81
CA GLU A 45 16.88 -7.33 -8.65
C GLU A 45 17.96 -6.47 -9.30
N GLU A 46 17.73 -5.98 -10.50
CA GLU A 46 18.68 -5.12 -11.23
C GLU A 46 18.95 -3.78 -10.50
N GLN A 47 17.93 -3.19 -9.90
CA GLN A 47 18.06 -1.88 -9.26
C GLN A 47 18.56 -1.93 -7.81
N LEU A 48 18.19 -2.96 -7.06
CA LEU A 48 18.37 -2.96 -5.60
C LEU A 48 19.47 -3.87 -5.09
N ARG A 49 19.86 -4.87 -5.87
CA ARG A 49 20.75 -5.94 -5.40
C ARG A 49 22.13 -5.44 -5.02
N GLU A 50 22.75 -4.63 -5.88
CA GLU A 50 24.11 -4.14 -5.64
C GLU A 50 24.15 -3.07 -4.55
N ARG A 51 23.13 -2.21 -4.52
CA ARG A 51 23.14 -1.05 -3.64
C ARG A 51 22.77 -1.36 -2.20
N TYR A 52 21.78 -2.22 -2.00
CA TYR A 52 21.24 -2.54 -0.68
C TYR A 52 21.49 -3.99 -0.27
N GLY A 53 22.28 -4.75 -1.00
CA GLY A 53 22.43 -6.17 -0.77
C GLY A 53 21.10 -6.92 -0.73
N SER A 54 20.10 -6.42 -1.48
CA SER A 54 18.72 -6.84 -1.38
C SER A 54 18.54 -8.31 -1.76
N LYS A 55 17.73 -9.02 -0.98
CA LYS A 55 17.24 -10.36 -1.30
C LYS A 55 15.78 -10.27 -1.71
N ILE A 56 15.47 -10.76 -2.91
CA ILE A 56 14.14 -10.64 -3.50
C ILE A 56 13.54 -12.03 -3.69
N LEU A 57 12.41 -12.23 -3.05
CA LEU A 57 11.72 -13.51 -2.98
C LEU A 57 10.30 -13.36 -3.54
N MET A 58 9.75 -14.44 -4.09
CA MET A 58 8.31 -14.54 -4.34
C MET A 58 7.69 -15.36 -3.21
N TYR A 59 6.74 -14.77 -2.52
CA TYR A 59 6.05 -15.39 -1.40
C TYR A 59 4.56 -15.08 -1.44
N LEU A 60 3.71 -16.10 -1.45
CA LEU A 60 2.25 -15.98 -1.52
C LEU A 60 1.77 -14.99 -2.61
N GLU A 61 2.33 -15.12 -3.82
CA GLU A 61 2.03 -14.27 -4.99
C GLU A 61 2.45 -12.79 -4.84
N GLU A 62 3.18 -12.46 -3.78
CA GLU A 62 3.78 -11.14 -3.55
C GLU A 62 5.29 -11.21 -3.78
N ILE A 63 5.88 -10.10 -4.19
CA ILE A 63 7.34 -9.98 -4.27
C ILE A 63 7.79 -9.33 -2.97
N VAL A 64 8.59 -10.05 -2.21
CA VAL A 64 9.15 -9.58 -0.94
C VAL A 64 10.61 -9.23 -1.14
N VAL A 65 10.97 -8.01 -0.79
CA VAL A 65 12.34 -7.48 -0.85
C VAL A 65 12.84 -7.28 0.57
N ILE A 66 13.95 -7.89 0.92
CA ILE A 66 14.67 -7.67 2.19
C ILE A 66 15.92 -6.87 1.84
N SER A 67 15.98 -5.62 2.23
CA SER A 67 17.08 -4.71 1.96
C SER A 67 17.87 -4.40 3.22
N GLN A 68 19.17 -4.11 3.02
CA GLN A 68 20.11 -3.78 4.06
C GLN A 68 20.45 -2.29 3.97
N LEU A 69 20.40 -1.61 5.12
CA LEU A 69 20.73 -0.18 5.21
C LEU A 69 21.94 -0.01 6.15
N SER A 70 22.86 0.87 5.77
CA SER A 70 24.02 1.20 6.59
C SER A 70 23.68 2.15 7.73
N ASP A 71 22.64 2.96 7.53
CA ASP A 71 22.11 3.90 8.51
C ASP A 71 20.58 3.99 8.42
N ALA A 72 19.92 4.27 9.54
CA ALA A 72 18.47 4.41 9.59
C ALA A 72 17.95 5.60 8.76
N THR A 73 18.76 6.65 8.56
CA THR A 73 18.39 7.82 7.76
C THR A 73 18.34 7.53 6.26
N GLU A 74 18.94 6.44 5.80
CA GLU A 74 18.85 6.00 4.40
C GLU A 74 17.42 5.63 3.97
N ILE A 75 16.50 5.46 4.90
CA ILE A 75 15.12 5.07 4.59
C ILE A 75 14.42 6.05 3.66
N THR A 76 14.68 7.34 3.79
CA THR A 76 14.09 8.37 2.91
C THR A 76 14.53 8.15 1.46
N ARG A 77 15.83 8.00 1.25
CA ARG A 77 16.39 7.72 -0.07
C ARG A 77 15.92 6.37 -0.62
N TYR A 78 15.85 5.36 0.24
CA TYR A 78 15.31 4.04 -0.12
C TYR A 78 13.85 4.13 -0.56
N THR A 79 13.04 4.94 0.13
CA THR A 79 11.63 5.20 -0.23
C THR A 79 11.52 5.84 -1.61
N ASP A 80 12.35 6.85 -1.91
CA ASP A 80 12.38 7.51 -3.22
C ASP A 80 12.79 6.54 -4.34
N GLU A 81 13.73 5.64 -4.08
CA GLU A 81 14.15 4.62 -5.04
C GLU A 81 13.06 3.55 -5.27
N MET A 82 12.32 3.18 -4.23
CA MET A 82 11.15 2.31 -4.38
C MET A 82 10.04 3.00 -5.18
N ASP A 83 9.82 4.29 -4.98
CA ASP A 83 8.87 5.06 -5.78
C ASP A 83 9.28 5.10 -7.26
N SER A 84 10.55 5.35 -7.51
CA SER A 84 11.15 5.32 -8.86
C SER A 84 11.01 3.94 -9.51
N LEU A 85 11.21 2.86 -8.76
CA LEU A 85 10.98 1.48 -9.23
C LEU A 85 9.54 1.25 -9.65
N CYS A 86 8.56 1.74 -8.87
CA CYS A 86 7.14 1.62 -9.19
C CYS A 86 6.79 2.35 -10.50
N VAL A 87 7.32 3.56 -10.69
CA VAL A 87 7.14 4.34 -11.92
C VAL A 87 7.81 3.65 -13.11
N TYR A 88 9.01 3.12 -12.90
CA TYR A 88 9.78 2.42 -13.94
C TYR A 88 9.12 1.12 -14.37
N ALA A 89 8.61 0.33 -13.42
CA ALA A 89 7.87 -0.89 -13.70
C ALA A 89 6.61 -0.61 -14.54
N LYS A 90 5.91 0.48 -14.26
CA LYS A 90 4.77 0.91 -15.08
C LYS A 90 5.19 1.26 -16.51
N ARG A 91 6.31 1.96 -16.67
CA ARG A 91 6.81 2.38 -17.99
C ARG A 91 7.32 1.23 -18.84
N ILE A 92 8.03 0.28 -18.25
CA ILE A 92 8.70 -0.81 -18.99
C ILE A 92 7.79 -2.03 -19.16
N CYS A 93 7.08 -2.43 -18.11
CA CYS A 93 6.26 -3.64 -18.11
C CYS A 93 4.75 -3.36 -18.19
N GLY A 94 4.32 -2.09 -18.08
CA GLY A 94 2.90 -1.76 -17.91
C GLY A 94 2.35 -2.14 -16.53
N ALA A 95 3.21 -2.56 -15.59
CA ALA A 95 2.81 -3.04 -14.28
C ALA A 95 2.50 -1.88 -13.34
N LYS A 96 1.29 -1.85 -12.78
CA LYS A 96 0.96 -0.94 -11.67
C LYS A 96 1.40 -1.58 -10.35
N VAL A 97 2.55 -1.15 -9.86
CA VAL A 97 3.18 -1.67 -8.64
C VAL A 97 3.00 -0.69 -7.49
N THR A 98 2.60 -1.19 -6.34
CA THR A 98 2.67 -0.45 -5.07
C THR A 98 3.74 -1.11 -4.20
N ALA A 99 4.73 -0.35 -3.78
CA ALA A 99 5.76 -0.78 -2.86
C ALA A 99 5.38 -0.37 -1.44
N GLY A 100 4.96 -1.33 -0.60
CA GLY A 100 4.76 -1.08 0.82
C GLY A 100 6.06 -1.31 1.58
N ILE A 101 6.53 -0.30 2.30
CA ILE A 101 7.78 -0.33 3.06
C ILE A 101 7.45 -0.45 4.54
N GLY A 102 8.03 -1.45 5.20
CA GLY A 102 7.85 -1.71 6.62
C GLY A 102 8.74 -0.85 7.51
N GLN A 103 8.60 -1.04 8.81
CA GLN A 103 9.49 -0.40 9.79
C GLN A 103 10.92 -0.92 9.63
N ILE A 104 11.88 -0.03 9.86
CA ILE A 104 13.29 -0.42 9.99
C ILE A 104 13.47 -1.27 11.23
N CYS A 105 14.25 -2.31 11.13
CA CYS A 105 14.65 -3.15 12.25
C CYS A 105 16.17 -3.34 12.28
N SER A 106 16.72 -3.45 13.49
CA SER A 106 18.14 -3.71 13.72
C SER A 106 18.43 -5.19 13.98
N MET A 107 17.41 -5.97 14.32
CA MET A 107 17.54 -7.40 14.57
C MET A 107 16.87 -8.22 13.49
N ARG A 108 17.50 -9.32 13.10
CA ARG A 108 16.93 -10.25 12.10
C ARG A 108 15.63 -10.91 12.59
N SER A 109 15.43 -11.04 13.90
CA SER A 109 14.18 -11.52 14.50
C SER A 109 12.99 -10.65 14.16
N ASP A 110 13.21 -9.36 13.92
CA ASP A 110 12.15 -8.36 13.74
C ASP A 110 11.76 -8.17 12.28
N LEU A 111 12.38 -8.92 11.36
CA LEU A 111 11.99 -8.91 9.93
C LEU A 111 10.51 -9.23 9.73
N HIS A 112 9.90 -10.04 10.61
CA HIS A 112 8.47 -10.33 10.54
C HIS A 112 7.62 -9.11 10.85
N VAL A 113 8.05 -8.24 11.78
CA VAL A 113 7.37 -6.97 12.11
C VAL A 113 7.45 -6.03 10.92
N SER A 114 8.66 -5.88 10.33
CA SER A 114 8.85 -5.09 9.12
C SER A 114 7.99 -5.61 7.96
N TYR A 115 7.89 -6.92 7.77
CA TYR A 115 7.01 -7.53 6.76
C TYR A 115 5.53 -7.21 6.99
N GLN A 116 5.04 -7.30 8.22
CA GLN A 116 3.65 -6.94 8.53
C GLN A 116 3.39 -5.45 8.29
N GLY A 117 4.33 -4.59 8.69
CA GLY A 117 4.28 -3.16 8.36
C GLY A 117 4.23 -2.90 6.86
N ALA A 118 5.05 -3.59 6.08
CA ALA A 118 5.05 -3.51 4.62
C ALA A 118 3.69 -3.92 4.00
N LYS A 119 3.09 -4.99 4.49
CA LYS A 119 1.73 -5.41 4.07
C LYS A 119 0.66 -4.39 4.44
N ASN A 120 0.75 -3.84 5.63
CA ASN A 120 -0.13 -2.76 6.05
C ASN A 120 0.03 -1.54 5.14
N ALA A 121 1.26 -1.12 4.84
CA ALA A 121 1.54 -0.02 3.92
C ALA A 121 0.92 -0.26 2.53
N VAL A 122 1.05 -1.46 1.95
CA VAL A 122 0.38 -1.82 0.68
C VAL A 122 -1.13 -1.61 0.74
N SER A 123 -1.76 -1.85 1.90
CA SER A 123 -3.21 -1.68 2.05
C SER A 123 -3.66 -0.23 1.87
N TYR A 124 -2.80 0.74 2.17
CA TYR A 124 -3.07 2.16 2.00
C TYR A 124 -3.10 2.62 0.53
N ARG A 125 -2.79 1.73 -0.44
CA ARG A 125 -2.97 2.04 -1.87
C ARG A 125 -4.41 2.43 -2.22
N ALA A 126 -5.39 2.01 -1.43
CA ALA A 126 -6.79 2.40 -1.59
C ALA A 126 -7.00 3.90 -1.35
N ILE A 127 -6.16 4.52 -0.53
CA ILE A 127 -6.22 5.94 -0.16
C ILE A 127 -5.25 6.76 -1.02
N TYR A 128 -4.00 6.31 -1.11
CA TYR A 128 -2.92 7.07 -1.76
C TYR A 128 -2.75 6.74 -3.25
N GLY A 129 -3.47 5.75 -3.76
CA GLY A 129 -3.36 5.29 -5.15
C GLY A 129 -2.27 4.24 -5.37
N ASN A 130 -2.28 3.70 -6.58
CA ASN A 130 -1.31 2.70 -7.05
C ASN A 130 -0.10 3.37 -7.73
N THR A 131 0.96 2.59 -7.97
CA THR A 131 2.16 3.03 -8.69
C THR A 131 3.00 4.02 -7.88
N ARG A 132 3.23 3.67 -6.62
CA ARG A 132 4.06 4.45 -5.72
C ARG A 132 4.59 3.62 -4.55
N ALA A 133 5.63 4.13 -3.90
CA ALA A 133 6.07 3.65 -2.61
C ALA A 133 5.21 4.25 -1.48
N ILE A 134 4.99 3.45 -0.45
CA ILE A 134 4.23 3.82 0.74
C ILE A 134 5.02 3.33 1.95
N ASN A 135 5.58 4.25 2.71
CA ASN A 135 6.34 3.94 3.92
C ASN A 135 5.40 3.97 5.13
N ILE A 136 5.33 2.86 5.87
CA ILE A 136 4.43 2.74 7.02
C ILE A 136 4.74 3.76 8.11
N ALA A 137 6.02 4.10 8.30
CA ALA A 137 6.44 5.06 9.30
C ALA A 137 5.95 6.50 9.01
N GLU A 138 5.67 6.82 7.75
CA GLU A 138 5.15 8.13 7.34
C GLU A 138 3.62 8.21 7.43
N ILE A 139 2.96 7.06 7.50
CA ILE A 139 1.50 6.98 7.41
C ILE A 139 0.87 6.67 8.75
N ASP A 140 1.57 5.90 9.60
CA ASP A 140 1.01 5.48 10.87
C ASP A 140 0.85 6.71 11.79
N PRO A 141 -0.37 7.24 11.93
CA PRO A 141 -0.62 8.33 12.84
C PRO A 141 -0.53 7.73 14.24
N GLY A 142 0.49 8.04 14.97
CA GLY A 142 0.67 7.63 16.36
C GLY A 142 -0.49 8.03 17.29
N GLU A 143 -1.38 8.91 16.82
CA GLU A 143 -2.66 9.24 17.44
C GLU A 143 -3.78 9.02 16.43
N SER A 144 -4.63 8.05 16.71
CA SER A 144 -5.84 7.82 15.91
C SER A 144 -6.76 9.03 16.04
N VAL A 145 -6.87 9.83 14.98
CA VAL A 145 -7.97 10.78 14.86
C VAL A 145 -9.27 10.01 15.08
N GLU A 146 -10.02 10.34 16.14
CA GLU A 146 -11.36 9.79 16.34
C GLU A 146 -12.21 10.23 15.16
N LEU A 147 -12.44 9.30 14.25
CA LEU A 147 -13.44 9.47 13.22
C LEU A 147 -14.77 9.09 13.85
N SER A 148 -15.48 10.06 14.39
CA SER A 148 -16.92 9.90 14.53
C SER A 148 -17.46 9.77 13.10
N PHE A 149 -18.08 8.63 12.80
CA PHE A 149 -18.87 8.48 11.61
C PHE A 149 -19.97 9.55 11.68
N GLU A 150 -19.87 10.58 10.85
CA GLU A 150 -20.92 11.56 10.73
C GLU A 150 -22.09 10.90 10.01
N GLN A 151 -22.91 10.16 10.78
CA GLN A 151 -24.17 9.58 10.28
C GLN A 151 -24.98 10.64 9.53
N ASP A 152 -24.90 11.90 9.98
CA ASP A 152 -25.55 13.03 9.34
C ASP A 152 -25.11 13.25 7.89
N ALA A 153 -23.83 13.05 7.54
CA ALA A 153 -23.34 13.22 6.19
C ALA A 153 -23.88 12.14 5.23
N VAL A 154 -23.95 10.91 5.71
CA VAL A 154 -24.51 9.80 4.91
C VAL A 154 -26.04 9.94 4.80
N GLN A 155 -26.73 10.27 5.88
CA GLN A 155 -28.16 10.54 5.85
C GLN A 155 -28.51 11.73 4.94
N GLY A 156 -27.69 12.78 4.97
CA GLY A 156 -27.80 13.90 4.04
C GLY A 156 -27.67 13.46 2.58
N LEU A 157 -26.66 12.64 2.24
CA LEU A 157 -26.49 12.08 0.91
C LEU A 157 -27.70 11.24 0.46
N LEU A 158 -28.20 10.35 1.33
CA LEU A 158 -29.36 9.50 1.03
C LEU A 158 -30.62 10.31 0.83
N LYS A 159 -30.81 11.39 1.60
CA LYS A 159 -31.91 12.33 1.44
C LYS A 159 -31.87 13.02 0.07
N GLU A 160 -30.70 13.51 -0.35
CA GLU A 160 -30.56 14.17 -1.65
C GLU A 160 -30.77 13.18 -2.84
N ILE A 161 -30.41 11.92 -2.68
CA ILE A 161 -30.75 10.88 -3.65
C ILE A 161 -32.28 10.78 -3.84
N ARG A 162 -33.06 10.87 -2.75
CA ARG A 162 -34.54 10.86 -2.81
C ARG A 162 -35.10 12.12 -3.42
N MET A 163 -34.51 13.27 -3.15
CA MET A 163 -35.01 14.57 -3.63
C MET A 163 -34.65 14.84 -5.09
N GLY A 164 -33.66 14.15 -5.65
CA GLY A 164 -33.31 14.20 -7.08
C GLY A 164 -32.56 15.44 -7.52
N ASP A 165 -32.08 16.27 -6.58
CA ASP A 165 -31.23 17.44 -6.94
C ASP A 165 -29.81 17.00 -7.23
N ARG A 166 -29.45 17.03 -8.53
CA ARG A 166 -28.16 16.60 -9.04
C ARG A 166 -26.98 17.43 -8.56
N ASP A 167 -27.15 18.73 -8.35
CA ASP A 167 -26.03 19.60 -8.03
C ASP A 167 -25.70 19.54 -6.53
N THR A 168 -26.70 19.51 -5.69
CA THR A 168 -26.54 19.25 -4.25
C THR A 168 -25.99 17.84 -4.01
N LEU A 169 -26.46 16.82 -4.75
CA LEU A 169 -25.95 15.47 -4.68
C LEU A 169 -24.44 15.40 -5.01
N LYS A 170 -24.00 16.09 -6.08
CA LYS A 170 -22.56 16.16 -6.42
C LYS A 170 -21.73 16.81 -5.33
N GLN A 171 -22.24 17.84 -4.67
CA GLN A 171 -21.54 18.49 -3.56
C GLN A 171 -21.41 17.55 -2.35
N GLN A 172 -22.47 16.82 -2.01
CA GLN A 172 -22.45 15.83 -0.94
C GLN A 172 -21.49 14.68 -1.24
N ILE A 173 -21.49 14.15 -2.47
CA ILE A 173 -20.52 13.13 -2.89
C ILE A 173 -19.08 13.65 -2.76
N LYS A 174 -18.80 14.88 -3.21
CA LYS A 174 -17.47 15.48 -3.07
C LYS A 174 -17.06 15.65 -1.59
N ALA A 175 -17.97 16.03 -0.74
CA ALA A 175 -17.73 16.13 0.70
C ALA A 175 -17.40 14.75 1.31
N CYS A 176 -18.17 13.71 0.97
CA CYS A 176 -17.89 12.35 1.39
C CYS A 176 -16.53 11.84 0.86
N CYS A 177 -16.21 12.11 -0.42
CA CYS A 177 -14.92 11.76 -1.00
C CYS A 177 -13.76 12.51 -0.33
N GLY A 178 -13.94 13.79 0.02
CA GLY A 178 -12.95 14.59 0.74
C GLY A 178 -12.61 14.02 2.12
N TRP A 179 -13.54 13.33 2.74
CA TRP A 179 -13.34 12.64 4.00
C TRP A 179 -12.28 11.53 3.90
N PHE A 180 -12.32 10.76 2.82
CA PHE A 180 -11.36 9.69 2.56
C PHE A 180 -9.94 10.17 2.25
N SER A 181 -9.80 11.45 1.88
CA SER A 181 -8.51 12.05 1.55
C SER A 181 -7.84 12.74 2.74
N ARG A 182 -8.42 12.67 3.95
CA ARG A 182 -7.83 13.27 5.15
C ARG A 182 -6.59 12.48 5.58
N PRO A 183 -5.46 13.17 5.84
CA PRO A 183 -4.28 12.50 6.40
C PRO A 183 -4.59 11.94 7.80
N GLY A 184 -3.98 10.82 8.13
CA GLY A 184 -4.11 10.22 9.46
C GLY A 184 -5.27 9.24 9.64
N ILE A 185 -6.01 8.88 8.60
CA ILE A 185 -7.03 7.83 8.67
C ILE A 185 -6.36 6.46 8.62
N SER A 186 -6.56 5.64 9.67
CA SER A 186 -6.10 4.25 9.62
C SER A 186 -6.90 3.44 8.59
N ILE A 187 -6.22 2.52 7.91
CA ILE A 187 -6.87 1.65 6.91
C ILE A 187 -8.01 0.80 7.50
N GLN A 188 -7.95 0.48 8.79
CA GLN A 188 -9.01 -0.26 9.48
C GLN A 188 -10.27 0.61 9.61
N LYS A 189 -10.15 1.86 10.02
CA LYS A 189 -11.26 2.81 10.10
C LYS A 189 -11.87 3.07 8.73
N TYR A 190 -11.01 3.21 7.70
CA TYR A 190 -11.46 3.32 6.32
C TYR A 190 -12.32 2.13 5.89
N ARG A 191 -11.90 0.89 6.20
CA ARG A 191 -12.67 -0.33 5.90
C ARG A 191 -14.02 -0.37 6.62
N ILE A 192 -14.04 -0.03 7.90
CA ILE A 192 -15.28 0.03 8.69
C ILE A 192 -16.25 1.03 8.06
N PHE A 193 -15.77 2.25 7.77
CA PHE A 193 -16.59 3.26 7.12
C PHE A 193 -17.18 2.79 5.78
N ILE A 194 -16.38 2.17 4.92
CA ILE A 194 -16.90 1.65 3.62
C ILE A 194 -17.99 0.59 3.84
N LEU A 195 -17.82 -0.29 4.82
CA LEU A 195 -18.82 -1.32 5.13
C LEU A 195 -20.11 -0.71 5.66
N GLU A 196 -20.02 0.26 6.57
CA GLU A 196 -21.19 0.97 7.10
C GLU A 196 -21.90 1.76 6.00
N PHE A 197 -21.16 2.48 5.18
CA PHE A 197 -21.70 3.22 4.04
C PHE A 197 -22.43 2.29 3.04
N ALA A 198 -21.82 1.16 2.69
CA ALA A 198 -22.44 0.17 1.81
C ALA A 198 -23.72 -0.43 2.43
N ALA A 199 -23.73 -0.70 3.74
CA ALA A 199 -24.89 -1.20 4.45
C ALA A 199 -26.04 -0.18 4.43
N GLU A 200 -25.77 1.10 4.62
CA GLU A 200 -26.79 2.17 4.57
C GLU A 200 -27.37 2.32 3.15
N ILE A 201 -26.54 2.29 2.11
CA ILE A 201 -27.01 2.31 0.71
C ILE A 201 -27.91 1.10 0.43
N PHE A 202 -27.51 -0.09 0.89
CA PHE A 202 -28.29 -1.30 0.67
C PHE A 202 -29.67 -1.22 1.37
N ARG A 203 -29.73 -0.76 2.63
CA ARG A 203 -30.98 -0.53 3.36
C ARG A 203 -31.86 0.48 2.65
N PHE A 204 -31.26 1.53 2.12
CA PHE A 204 -31.99 2.56 1.39
C PHE A 204 -32.63 2.04 0.09
N GLY A 205 -31.93 1.16 -0.65
CA GLY A 205 -32.46 0.57 -1.89
C GLY A 205 -33.49 -0.55 -1.68
N SER A 206 -33.61 -1.05 -0.42
CA SER A 206 -34.54 -2.12 -0.06
C SER A 206 -35.88 -1.61 0.49
N ASN A 207 -36.02 -0.30 0.70
CA ASN A 207 -37.22 0.43 1.13
C ASN A 207 -37.78 1.26 -0.03
#